data_4fb683f86c313260d4e3ca0ed18f1b71
#
_entry.id   4fb683f86c313260d4e3ca0ed18f1b71
#
_cell.length_a   1.000
_cell.length_b   1.000
_cell.length_c   1.000
_cell.angle_alpha   90.00
_cell.angle_beta   90.00
_cell.angle_gamma   90.00
#
_symmetry.space_group_name_H-M   'P 1'
#
loop_
_entity.id
_entity.type
_entity.pdbx_description
1 polymer ?
#
loop_
_entity_poly.entity_id
_entity_poly.type
_entity_poly.pdbx_seq_one_letter_code
_entity_poly.pdbx_strand_id
1 'polypeptide(L)'
;MDKLLNLIGLAQKAGRLAVGEEPTGAAARARDARLILVAADAAENSVRRVRHFADAGQCLWCRIGADKDALGRAVGRSSCAMLAVTDTGFAEAIAKKLAEGDERFTETAEKLAVKARRAAERRREAEAHERNVRTGKKRPAKKTAEAGEAEPKRTEKRPTGAQSRGDAKKPSREERKRSAVKAAARARYADSRPVKRGKGSAKKEKQ
;
A
#
# COMPACT_ATOMS: atom_id res chain seq x y z
N MET A 1 17.08 24.19 12.48
CA MET A 1 17.57 22.84 12.14
C MET A 1 17.52 21.89 13.33
N ASP A 2 17.92 22.28 14.54
CA ASP A 2 18.00 21.40 15.72
C ASP A 2 16.68 20.69 16.05
N LYS A 3 15.55 21.41 15.98
CA LYS A 3 14.22 20.84 16.23
C LYS A 3 13.88 19.72 15.22
N LEU A 4 14.32 19.87 13.97
CA LEU A 4 14.14 18.85 12.92
C LEU A 4 15.00 17.61 13.22
N LEU A 5 16.28 17.80 13.55
CA LEU A 5 17.21 16.72 13.88
C LEU A 5 16.76 15.96 15.13
N ASN A 6 16.26 16.67 16.16
CA ASN A 6 15.68 16.04 17.34
C ASN A 6 14.47 15.17 17.01
N LEU A 7 13.60 15.63 16.10
CA LEU A 7 12.43 14.85 15.66
C LEU A 7 12.85 13.60 14.88
N ILE A 8 13.88 13.72 14.03
CA ILE A 8 14.50 12.58 13.34
C ILE A 8 15.07 11.58 14.36
N GLY A 9 15.80 12.06 15.36
CA GLY A 9 16.34 11.20 16.43
C GLY A 9 15.24 10.49 17.22
N LEU A 10 14.12 11.16 17.48
CA LEU A 10 12.96 10.55 18.12
C LEU A 10 12.34 9.44 17.25
N ALA A 11 12.21 9.70 15.95
CA ALA A 11 11.72 8.71 15.00
C ALA A 11 12.66 7.49 14.90
N GLN A 12 13.98 7.70 15.00
CA GLN A 12 14.97 6.63 15.07
C GLN A 12 14.80 5.78 16.34
N LYS A 13 14.67 6.41 17.50
CA LYS A 13 14.41 5.71 18.77
C LYS A 13 13.11 4.91 18.75
N ALA A 14 12.09 5.40 18.04
CA ALA A 14 10.83 4.70 17.83
C ALA A 14 10.91 3.56 16.81
N GLY A 15 12.07 3.31 16.17
CA GLY A 15 12.24 2.31 15.13
C GLY A 15 11.43 2.60 13.84
N ARG A 16 11.18 3.88 13.55
CA ARG A 16 10.38 4.33 12.41
C ARG A 16 11.23 4.92 11.28
N LEU A 17 12.53 4.66 11.29
CA LEU A 17 13.45 5.08 10.24
C LEU A 17 14.19 3.89 9.62
N ALA A 18 14.34 3.94 8.31
CA ALA A 18 15.28 3.11 7.56
C ALA A 18 16.48 3.99 7.19
N VAL A 19 17.65 3.73 7.82
CA VAL A 19 18.83 4.60 7.75
C VAL A 19 19.89 4.03 6.82
N GLY A 20 20.28 4.81 5.82
CA GLY A 20 21.26 4.43 4.80
C GLY A 20 20.61 4.00 3.49
N GLU A 21 21.43 3.78 2.48
CA GLU A 21 20.97 3.57 1.11
C GLU A 21 20.15 2.28 0.94
N GLU A 22 20.70 1.16 1.37
CA GLU A 22 20.09 -0.15 1.19
C GLU A 22 18.75 -0.28 1.97
N PRO A 23 18.67 0.08 3.28
CA PRO A 23 17.40 0.08 4.00
C PRO A 23 16.37 1.04 3.43
N THR A 24 16.80 2.23 2.97
CA THR A 24 15.91 3.21 2.31
C THR A 24 15.33 2.62 1.02
N GLY A 25 16.17 1.99 0.20
CA GLY A 25 15.73 1.33 -1.03
C GLY A 25 14.79 0.15 -0.76
N ALA A 26 15.05 -0.65 0.28
CA ALA A 26 14.17 -1.74 0.69
C ALA A 26 12.80 -1.22 1.15
N ALA A 27 12.77 -0.20 2.03
CA ALA A 27 11.54 0.42 2.51
C ALA A 27 10.72 1.07 1.36
N ALA A 28 11.40 1.68 0.39
CA ALA A 28 10.75 2.25 -0.78
C ALA A 28 10.10 1.16 -1.66
N ARG A 29 10.83 0.09 -1.99
CA ARG A 29 10.30 -1.04 -2.77
C ARG A 29 9.13 -1.74 -2.07
N ALA A 30 9.19 -1.86 -0.74
CA ALA A 30 8.09 -2.39 0.07
C ALA A 30 6.88 -1.43 0.20
N ARG A 31 7.00 -0.19 -0.30
CA ARG A 31 6.02 0.89 -0.15
C ARG A 31 5.75 1.28 1.30
N ASP A 32 6.71 1.02 2.19
CA ASP A 32 6.65 1.43 3.59
C ASP A 32 7.19 2.85 3.79
N ALA A 33 8.08 3.32 2.93
CA ALA A 33 8.60 4.67 2.97
C ALA A 33 7.48 5.69 2.71
N ARG A 34 7.35 6.68 3.60
CA ARG A 34 6.41 7.80 3.49
C ARG A 34 7.09 9.07 3.01
N LEU A 35 8.31 9.29 3.49
CA LEU A 35 9.15 10.42 3.14
C LEU A 35 10.61 9.96 3.14
N ILE A 36 11.37 10.32 2.11
CA ILE A 36 12.81 10.12 2.07
C ILE A 36 13.50 11.47 2.27
N LEU A 37 14.46 11.52 3.19
CA LEU A 37 15.27 12.69 3.46
C LEU A 37 16.69 12.47 2.96
N VAL A 38 17.28 13.51 2.36
CA VAL A 38 18.63 13.51 1.80
C VAL A 38 19.40 14.69 2.41
N ALA A 39 20.65 14.46 2.81
CA ALA A 39 21.52 15.49 3.35
C ALA A 39 21.87 16.54 2.29
N ALA A 40 22.18 17.77 2.72
CA ALA A 40 22.55 18.88 1.84
C ALA A 40 23.80 18.59 0.99
N ASP A 41 24.78 17.94 1.58
CA ASP A 41 26.09 17.59 1.00
C ASP A 41 26.12 16.18 0.37
N ALA A 42 24.94 15.56 0.17
CA ALA A 42 24.86 14.23 -0.45
C ALA A 42 25.37 14.28 -1.90
N ALA A 43 26.17 13.27 -2.28
CA ALA A 43 26.66 13.11 -3.63
C ALA A 43 25.51 12.99 -4.64
N GLU A 44 25.71 13.48 -5.86
CA GLU A 44 24.69 13.46 -6.92
C GLU A 44 24.17 12.03 -7.22
N ASN A 45 25.06 11.04 -7.14
CA ASN A 45 24.66 9.64 -7.29
C ASN A 45 23.66 9.20 -6.21
N SER A 46 23.84 9.66 -4.97
CA SER A 46 22.89 9.38 -3.88
C SER A 46 21.54 10.05 -4.14
N VAL A 47 21.56 11.28 -4.65
CA VAL A 47 20.32 12.00 -5.02
C VAL A 47 19.57 11.27 -6.16
N ARG A 48 20.30 10.80 -7.21
CA ARG A 48 19.70 10.03 -8.30
C ARG A 48 19.06 8.73 -7.79
N ARG A 49 19.74 8.02 -6.88
CA ARG A 49 19.18 6.81 -6.26
C ARG A 49 17.94 7.09 -5.46
N VAL A 50 17.92 8.19 -4.69
CA VAL A 50 16.74 8.61 -3.94
C VAL A 50 15.56 8.91 -4.86
N ARG A 51 15.78 9.60 -5.99
CA ARG A 51 14.72 9.83 -6.99
C ARG A 51 14.15 8.50 -7.49
N HIS A 52 15.01 7.58 -7.87
CA HIS A 52 14.61 6.25 -8.32
C HIS A 52 13.83 5.48 -7.23
N PHE A 53 14.25 5.56 -5.96
CA PHE A 53 13.55 4.94 -4.85
C PHE A 53 12.20 5.60 -4.60
N ALA A 54 12.12 6.93 -4.69
CA ALA A 54 10.87 7.68 -4.53
C ALA A 54 9.85 7.31 -5.60
N ASP A 55 10.29 7.20 -6.86
CA ASP A 55 9.45 6.80 -7.98
C ASP A 55 8.94 5.35 -7.81
N ALA A 56 9.83 4.42 -7.47
CA ALA A 56 9.49 3.01 -7.25
C ALA A 56 8.51 2.83 -6.08
N GLY A 57 8.71 3.57 -4.98
CA GLY A 57 7.89 3.53 -3.78
C GLY A 57 6.65 4.42 -3.82
N GLN A 58 6.53 5.30 -4.83
CA GLN A 58 5.52 6.37 -4.90
C GLN A 58 5.48 7.21 -3.61
N CYS A 59 6.66 7.47 -3.03
CA CYS A 59 6.84 8.28 -1.85
C CYS A 59 7.44 9.65 -2.18
N LEU A 60 7.33 10.59 -1.25
CA LEU A 60 7.91 11.92 -1.40
C LEU A 60 9.37 11.90 -0.92
N TRP A 61 10.19 12.79 -1.45
CA TRP A 61 11.55 12.99 -1.00
C TRP A 61 11.89 14.46 -0.89
N CYS A 62 12.80 14.80 0.03
CA CYS A 62 13.25 16.16 0.28
C CYS A 62 14.75 16.18 0.52
N ARG A 63 15.44 17.18 -0.04
CA ARG A 63 16.82 17.52 0.32
C ARG A 63 16.77 18.53 1.45
N ILE A 64 17.27 18.14 2.62
CA ILE A 64 17.25 18.99 3.83
C ILE A 64 18.52 19.83 3.93
N GLY A 65 18.50 20.94 4.67
CA GLY A 65 19.67 21.80 4.87
C GLY A 65 20.69 21.27 5.89
N ALA A 66 20.53 20.03 6.40
CA ALA A 66 21.47 19.41 7.32
C ALA A 66 22.50 18.58 6.54
N ASP A 67 23.78 18.61 6.99
CA ASP A 67 24.86 17.83 6.44
C ASP A 67 24.77 16.35 6.84
N LYS A 68 25.53 15.49 6.15
CA LYS A 68 25.60 14.05 6.46
C LYS A 68 25.99 13.77 7.90
N ASP A 69 26.92 14.55 8.46
CA ASP A 69 27.39 14.36 9.83
C ASP A 69 26.35 14.78 10.86
N ALA A 70 25.64 15.90 10.62
CA ALA A 70 24.54 16.33 11.48
C ALA A 70 23.39 15.32 11.44
N LEU A 71 23.05 14.82 10.25
CA LEU A 71 22.04 13.79 10.06
C LEU A 71 22.48 12.46 10.70
N GLY A 72 23.76 12.09 10.55
CA GLY A 72 24.37 10.92 11.17
C GLY A 72 24.26 10.97 12.70
N ARG A 73 24.66 12.09 13.32
CA ARG A 73 24.55 12.29 14.77
C ARG A 73 23.10 12.13 15.26
N ALA A 74 22.12 12.66 14.52
CA ALA A 74 20.71 12.54 14.89
C ALA A 74 20.21 11.08 14.92
N VAL A 75 20.76 10.22 14.06
CA VAL A 75 20.37 8.80 13.96
C VAL A 75 21.35 7.85 14.68
N GLY A 76 22.36 8.38 15.37
CA GLY A 76 23.34 7.59 16.10
C GLY A 76 24.39 6.91 15.22
N ARG A 77 24.75 7.53 14.08
CA ARG A 77 25.80 7.09 13.16
C ARG A 77 26.83 8.21 12.95
N SER A 78 28.02 7.86 12.47
CA SER A 78 29.06 8.84 12.12
C SER A 78 28.58 9.78 11.02
N SER A 79 27.99 9.24 9.95
CA SER A 79 27.44 10.03 8.85
C SER A 79 26.24 9.32 8.22
N CYS A 80 25.32 10.09 7.61
CA CYS A 80 24.15 9.56 6.93
C CYS A 80 23.78 10.46 5.74
N ALA A 81 23.86 9.94 4.52
CA ALA A 81 23.51 10.69 3.30
C ALA A 81 22.00 10.68 3.03
N MET A 82 21.30 9.61 3.38
CA MET A 82 19.86 9.45 3.15
C MET A 82 19.22 8.57 4.21
N LEU A 83 17.93 8.79 4.45
CA LEU A 83 17.08 7.95 5.29
C LEU A 83 15.63 7.99 4.82
N ALA A 84 14.87 6.94 5.11
CA ALA A 84 13.43 6.91 4.87
C ALA A 84 12.64 6.87 6.19
N VAL A 85 11.58 7.66 6.25
CA VAL A 85 10.60 7.67 7.35
C VAL A 85 9.46 6.74 6.96
N THR A 86 9.19 5.74 7.78
CA THR A 86 8.15 4.71 7.51
C THR A 86 6.80 5.06 8.13
N ASP A 87 6.79 5.83 9.20
CA ASP A 87 5.55 6.25 9.86
C ASP A 87 5.00 7.55 9.28
N THR A 88 3.69 7.60 9.07
CA THR A 88 3.00 8.77 8.49
C THR A 88 2.96 9.95 9.43
N GLY A 89 2.84 9.74 10.75
CA GLY A 89 2.81 10.81 11.74
C GLY A 89 4.15 11.52 11.85
N PHE A 90 5.26 10.75 11.91
CA PHE A 90 6.60 11.33 11.88
C PHE A 90 6.90 12.03 10.54
N ALA A 91 6.47 11.45 9.42
CA ALA A 91 6.67 12.07 8.10
C ALA A 91 5.94 13.41 7.98
N GLU A 92 4.69 13.50 8.48
CA GLU A 92 3.93 14.75 8.54
C GLU A 92 4.63 15.80 9.44
N ALA A 93 5.00 15.40 10.66
CA ALA A 93 5.64 16.31 11.61
C ALA A 93 7.00 16.84 11.10
N ILE A 94 7.79 15.99 10.45
CA ILE A 94 9.07 16.37 9.82
C ILE A 94 8.81 17.33 8.66
N ALA A 95 7.87 17.02 7.77
CA ALA A 95 7.57 17.89 6.62
C ALA A 95 7.01 19.25 7.06
N LYS A 96 6.19 19.30 8.10
CA LYS A 96 5.71 20.54 8.69
C LYS A 96 6.86 21.39 9.23
N LYS A 97 7.84 20.77 9.91
CA LYS A 97 9.03 21.47 10.38
C LYS A 97 9.93 21.96 9.24
N LEU A 98 10.01 21.26 8.15
CA LEU A 98 10.70 21.70 6.94
C LEU A 98 10.00 22.90 6.30
N ALA A 99 8.67 22.87 6.20
CA ALA A 99 7.87 23.96 5.66
C ALA A 99 7.90 25.24 6.50
N GLU A 100 8.08 25.15 7.84
CA GLU A 100 8.32 26.30 8.72
C GLU A 100 9.63 27.04 8.40
N GLY A 101 10.60 26.37 7.81
CA GLY A 101 11.90 26.93 7.46
C GLY A 101 12.08 27.27 6.00
N ASP A 102 11.30 26.70 5.10
CA ASP A 102 11.44 26.88 3.64
C ASP A 102 10.11 26.57 2.94
N GLU A 103 9.57 27.55 2.23
CA GLU A 103 8.29 27.47 1.50
C GLU A 103 8.26 26.33 0.45
N ARG A 104 9.40 25.93 -0.09
CA ARG A 104 9.52 24.82 -1.06
C ARG A 104 8.94 23.50 -0.53
N PHE A 105 8.88 23.33 0.77
CA PHE A 105 8.36 22.11 1.40
C PHE A 105 6.88 22.18 1.77
N THR A 106 6.21 23.30 1.55
CA THR A 106 4.79 23.50 1.88
C THR A 106 3.91 22.49 1.16
N GLU A 107 4.09 22.32 -0.14
CA GLU A 107 3.34 21.34 -0.94
C GLU A 107 3.56 19.90 -0.44
N THR A 108 4.81 19.57 -0.05
CA THR A 108 5.15 18.25 0.49
C THR A 108 4.47 18.02 1.84
N ALA A 109 4.45 19.05 2.70
CA ALA A 109 3.80 19.00 3.99
C ALA A 109 2.28 18.81 3.85
N GLU A 110 1.64 19.52 2.94
CA GLU A 110 0.21 19.38 2.64
C GLU A 110 -0.14 17.96 2.14
N LYS A 111 0.62 17.44 1.19
CA LYS A 111 0.43 16.07 0.68
C LYS A 111 0.57 15.03 1.79
N LEU A 112 1.54 15.19 2.69
CA LEU A 112 1.73 14.30 3.83
C LEU A 112 0.65 14.46 4.88
N ALA A 113 0.18 15.67 5.16
CA ALA A 113 -0.93 15.94 6.09
C ALA A 113 -2.22 15.24 5.63
N VAL A 114 -2.53 15.28 4.33
CA VAL A 114 -3.68 14.56 3.76
C VAL A 114 -3.51 13.04 3.91
N LYS A 115 -2.32 12.51 3.61
CA LYS A 115 -2.02 11.07 3.77
C LYS A 115 -2.10 10.64 5.23
N ALA A 116 -1.59 11.45 6.17
CA ALA A 116 -1.62 11.17 7.61
C ALA A 116 -3.05 11.19 8.16
N ARG A 117 -3.87 12.16 7.76
CA ARG A 117 -5.28 12.23 8.12
C ARG A 117 -6.04 10.98 7.68
N ARG A 118 -5.87 10.55 6.42
CA ARG A 118 -6.49 9.32 5.90
C ARG A 118 -5.97 8.06 6.60
N ALA A 119 -4.71 8.04 7.01
CA ALA A 119 -4.14 6.90 7.76
C ALA A 119 -4.70 6.86 9.19
N ALA A 120 -4.84 8.00 9.86
CA ALA A 120 -5.43 8.11 11.19
C ALA A 120 -6.91 7.71 11.20
N GLU A 121 -7.68 8.13 10.19
CA GLU A 121 -9.07 7.74 10.01
C GLU A 121 -9.22 6.22 9.87
N ARG A 122 -8.44 5.60 8.98
CA ARG A 122 -8.44 4.13 8.82
C ARG A 122 -8.05 3.38 10.10
N ARG A 123 -7.09 3.91 10.88
CA ARG A 123 -6.73 3.32 12.19
C ARG A 123 -7.91 3.40 13.16
N ARG A 124 -8.56 4.56 13.27
CA ARG A 124 -9.75 4.73 14.12
C ARG A 124 -10.90 3.80 13.73
N GLU A 125 -11.14 3.66 12.43
CA GLU A 125 -12.16 2.74 11.90
C GLU A 125 -11.82 1.27 12.23
N ALA A 126 -10.56 0.88 12.05
CA ALA A 126 -10.08 -0.46 12.37
C ALA A 126 -10.21 -0.76 13.88
N GLU A 127 -9.78 0.17 14.74
CA GLU A 127 -9.90 0.05 16.19
C GLU A 127 -11.37 0.00 16.63
N ALA A 128 -12.23 0.83 16.03
CA ALA A 128 -13.67 0.81 16.31
C ALA A 128 -14.30 -0.53 15.88
N HIS A 129 -13.88 -1.04 14.72
CA HIS A 129 -14.35 -2.35 14.25
C HIS A 129 -13.90 -3.48 15.19
N GLU A 130 -12.63 -3.49 15.59
CA GLU A 130 -12.09 -4.47 16.53
C GLU A 130 -12.82 -4.43 17.88
N ARG A 131 -13.03 -3.22 18.41
CA ARG A 131 -13.80 -3.01 19.64
C ARG A 131 -15.24 -3.53 19.52
N ASN A 132 -15.90 -3.28 18.38
CA ASN A 132 -17.26 -3.75 18.14
C ASN A 132 -17.32 -5.29 18.00
N VAL A 133 -16.33 -5.90 17.35
CA VAL A 133 -16.20 -7.36 17.26
C VAL A 133 -15.99 -7.96 18.65
N ARG A 134 -15.10 -7.38 19.47
CA ARG A 134 -14.81 -7.83 20.83
C ARG A 134 -16.01 -7.69 21.78
N THR A 135 -16.82 -6.65 21.61
CA THR A 135 -18.03 -6.42 22.43
C THR A 135 -19.28 -7.12 21.90
N GLY A 136 -19.18 -7.90 20.81
CA GLY A 136 -20.33 -8.61 20.23
C GLY A 136 -21.41 -7.71 19.61
N LYS A 137 -21.18 -6.39 19.51
CA LYS A 137 -22.11 -5.48 18.85
C LYS A 137 -22.12 -5.73 17.35
N LYS A 138 -23.21 -6.35 16.86
CA LYS A 138 -23.47 -6.47 15.41
C LYS A 138 -23.46 -5.07 14.78
N ARG A 139 -22.79 -4.96 13.64
CA ARG A 139 -22.77 -3.77 12.79
C ARG A 139 -24.21 -3.31 12.57
N PRO A 140 -24.58 -2.04 12.82
CA PRO A 140 -25.88 -1.54 12.38
C PRO A 140 -25.95 -1.73 10.87
N ALA A 141 -26.99 -2.39 10.40
CA ALA A 141 -27.25 -2.55 8.98
C ALA A 141 -27.25 -1.15 8.35
N LYS A 142 -26.44 -0.97 7.32
CA LYS A 142 -26.39 0.28 6.55
C LYS A 142 -27.80 0.51 6.04
N LYS A 143 -28.51 1.49 6.61
CA LYS A 143 -29.81 1.94 6.09
C LYS A 143 -29.54 2.40 4.65
N THR A 144 -29.95 1.58 3.69
CA THR A 144 -30.16 2.05 2.32
C THR A 144 -31.25 3.09 2.40
N ALA A 145 -30.89 4.33 2.08
CA ALA A 145 -31.86 5.40 1.93
C ALA A 145 -32.90 4.95 0.90
N GLU A 146 -34.12 4.75 1.40
CA GLU A 146 -35.29 4.62 0.57
C GLU A 146 -35.53 5.97 -0.12
N ALA A 147 -35.44 5.96 -1.42
CA ALA A 147 -36.18 6.91 -2.24
C ALA A 147 -37.49 6.21 -2.61
N GLY A 148 -38.57 6.76 -2.05
CA GLY A 148 -39.91 6.29 -2.32
C GLY A 148 -40.36 6.65 -3.73
N GLU A 149 -41.33 5.93 -4.20
CA GLU A 149 -42.63 6.31 -4.73
C GLU A 149 -43.30 5.15 -5.46
N ALA A 150 -44.38 4.74 -4.85
CA ALA A 150 -45.75 4.59 -5.38
C ALA A 150 -46.00 3.78 -6.65
N GLU A 151 -46.56 2.58 -6.43
CA GLU A 151 -47.80 1.94 -6.98
C GLU A 151 -48.17 2.09 -8.48
N PRO A 152 -48.96 1.16 -9.12
CA PRO A 152 -49.98 0.31 -8.53
C PRO A 152 -50.10 -1.14 -9.08
N LYS A 153 -50.90 -1.90 -8.36
CA LYS A 153 -51.45 -3.23 -8.61
C LYS A 153 -51.92 -3.53 -10.03
N ARG A 154 -51.58 -4.73 -10.52
CA ARG A 154 -52.52 -5.45 -11.40
C ARG A 154 -52.50 -6.95 -11.15
N THR A 155 -53.62 -7.45 -10.72
CA THR A 155 -54.04 -8.85 -10.66
C THR A 155 -54.07 -9.49 -12.03
N GLU A 156 -53.65 -10.75 -12.17
CA GLU A 156 -54.45 -11.84 -12.76
C GLU A 156 -53.64 -13.15 -12.94
N LYS A 157 -54.21 -14.17 -12.29
CA LYS A 157 -54.43 -15.58 -12.67
C LYS A 157 -53.30 -16.49 -13.15
N ARG A 158 -53.16 -17.55 -12.31
CA ARG A 158 -52.61 -18.90 -12.65
C ARG A 158 -53.35 -19.53 -13.85
N PRO A 159 -52.69 -20.49 -14.53
CA PRO A 159 -52.99 -21.87 -14.21
C PRO A 159 -51.74 -22.80 -14.14
N THR A 160 -51.96 -23.81 -13.36
CA THR A 160 -51.35 -25.09 -13.09
C THR A 160 -50.72 -25.83 -14.25
N GLY A 161 -49.60 -26.49 -14.01
CA GLY A 161 -49.01 -27.52 -14.85
C GLY A 161 -47.65 -28.03 -14.34
N ALA A 162 -47.69 -29.24 -13.79
CA ALA A 162 -46.57 -29.96 -13.18
C ALA A 162 -45.41 -30.25 -14.14
N GLN A 163 -44.17 -30.22 -13.62
CA GLN A 163 -43.27 -31.38 -13.66
C GLN A 163 -41.89 -31.02 -13.08
N SER A 164 -41.50 -31.84 -12.11
CA SER A 164 -40.24 -31.93 -11.39
C SER A 164 -39.01 -32.08 -12.33
N ARG A 165 -38.00 -31.25 -12.17
CA ARG A 165 -36.59 -31.60 -12.49
C ARG A 165 -35.66 -30.82 -11.57
N GLY A 166 -34.81 -31.55 -10.90
CA GLY A 166 -33.64 -31.36 -10.05
C GLY A 166 -33.14 -29.94 -9.80
N ASP A 167 -33.09 -29.56 -8.54
CA ASP A 167 -32.45 -28.37 -8.02
C ASP A 167 -30.92 -28.43 -8.17
N ALA A 168 -30.42 -27.92 -9.28
CA ALA A 168 -29.02 -27.55 -9.37
C ALA A 168 -28.85 -26.16 -8.72
N LYS A 169 -28.40 -26.14 -7.48
CA LYS A 169 -28.11 -24.95 -6.68
C LYS A 169 -27.19 -24.00 -7.48
N LYS A 170 -27.71 -22.88 -7.91
CA LYS A 170 -26.93 -21.85 -8.64
C LYS A 170 -25.77 -21.37 -7.74
N PRO A 171 -24.51 -21.36 -8.24
CA PRO A 171 -23.38 -20.95 -7.44
C PRO A 171 -23.50 -19.49 -7.00
N SER A 172 -23.10 -19.21 -5.77
CA SER A 172 -23.16 -17.87 -5.16
C SER A 172 -22.31 -16.86 -5.95
N ARG A 173 -22.62 -15.56 -5.78
CA ARG A 173 -21.87 -14.47 -6.46
C ARG A 173 -20.38 -14.50 -6.12
N GLU A 174 -20.00 -14.98 -4.95
CA GLU A 174 -18.60 -15.14 -4.54
C GLU A 174 -17.93 -16.34 -5.21
N GLU A 175 -18.62 -17.45 -5.36
CA GLU A 175 -18.11 -18.63 -6.09
C GLU A 175 -17.87 -18.34 -7.57
N ARG A 176 -18.74 -17.54 -8.19
CA ARG A 176 -18.55 -17.05 -9.56
C ARG A 176 -17.32 -16.14 -9.70
N LYS A 177 -17.06 -15.26 -8.69
CA LYS A 177 -15.86 -14.42 -8.69
C LYS A 177 -14.59 -15.25 -8.49
N ARG A 178 -14.59 -16.23 -7.59
CA ARG A 178 -13.46 -17.13 -7.37
C ARG A 178 -13.16 -18.02 -8.58
N SER A 179 -14.18 -18.52 -9.26
CA SER A 179 -14.00 -19.31 -10.49
C SER A 179 -13.47 -18.47 -11.65
N ALA A 180 -13.93 -17.22 -11.81
CA ALA A 180 -13.44 -16.29 -12.83
C ALA A 180 -11.95 -15.91 -12.61
N VAL A 181 -11.55 -15.63 -11.36
CA VAL A 181 -10.15 -15.35 -11.03
C VAL A 181 -9.26 -16.57 -11.28
N LYS A 182 -9.74 -17.78 -10.95
CA LYS A 182 -9.01 -19.03 -11.18
C LYS A 182 -8.88 -19.37 -12.67
N ALA A 183 -9.90 -19.05 -13.49
CA ALA A 183 -9.87 -19.19 -14.94
C ALA A 183 -8.90 -18.18 -15.59
N ALA A 184 -8.90 -16.92 -15.16
CA ALA A 184 -7.97 -15.90 -15.63
C ALA A 184 -6.51 -16.21 -15.28
N ALA A 185 -6.25 -16.76 -14.07
CA ALA A 185 -4.92 -17.22 -13.67
C ALA A 185 -4.44 -18.41 -14.52
N ARG A 186 -5.31 -19.36 -14.84
CA ARG A 186 -4.98 -20.49 -15.74
C ARG A 186 -4.68 -20.04 -17.17
N ALA A 187 -5.41 -19.06 -17.69
CA ALA A 187 -5.17 -18.52 -19.04
C ALA A 187 -3.80 -17.82 -19.13
N ARG A 188 -3.37 -17.10 -18.10
CA ARG A 188 -2.05 -16.45 -18.05
C ARG A 188 -0.87 -17.43 -17.98
N TYR A 189 -1.09 -18.64 -17.44
CA TYR A 189 -0.06 -19.68 -17.32
C TYR A 189 -0.11 -20.73 -18.44
N ALA A 190 -1.09 -20.68 -19.33
CA ALA A 190 -1.24 -21.64 -20.44
C ALA A 190 -0.10 -21.50 -21.46
N ASP A 191 0.36 -20.27 -21.70
CA ASP A 191 1.40 -19.93 -22.68
C ASP A 191 2.83 -20.17 -22.19
N SER A 192 3.04 -20.39 -20.89
CA SER A 192 4.37 -20.55 -20.26
C SER A 192 4.77 -22.01 -20.00
N ARG A 193 4.00 -23.00 -20.47
CA ARG A 193 4.37 -24.41 -20.28
C ARG A 193 5.43 -24.82 -21.31
N PRO A 194 6.65 -25.24 -20.87
CA PRO A 194 7.61 -25.81 -21.81
C PRO A 194 7.04 -27.08 -22.43
N VAL A 195 6.97 -27.11 -23.75
CA VAL A 195 6.58 -28.29 -24.53
C VAL A 195 7.62 -29.38 -24.26
N LYS A 196 7.24 -30.46 -23.55
CA LYS A 196 8.07 -31.65 -23.43
C LYS A 196 8.24 -32.26 -24.82
N ARG A 197 9.40 -32.03 -25.47
CA ARG A 197 9.80 -32.77 -26.66
C ARG A 197 9.95 -34.24 -26.26
N GLY A 198 9.09 -35.08 -26.84
CA GLY A 198 9.15 -36.53 -26.72
C GLY A 198 10.50 -37.03 -27.23
N LYS A 199 11.18 -37.86 -26.43
CA LYS A 199 12.35 -38.64 -26.83
C LYS A 199 11.89 -39.62 -27.93
N GLY A 200 12.25 -39.31 -29.18
CA GLY A 200 12.12 -40.24 -30.30
C GLY A 200 13.05 -41.43 -30.04
N SER A 201 12.49 -42.63 -29.99
CA SER A 201 13.20 -43.88 -29.97
C SER A 201 13.98 -44.09 -31.28
N ALA A 202 15.29 -44.04 -31.20
CA ALA A 202 16.17 -44.43 -32.32
C ALA A 202 16.10 -45.97 -32.47
N LYS A 203 15.53 -46.39 -33.58
CA LYS A 203 15.57 -47.78 -34.05
C LYS A 203 17.00 -48.11 -34.48
N LYS A 204 17.64 -49.03 -33.79
CA LYS A 204 18.91 -49.63 -34.23
C LYS A 204 18.60 -50.58 -35.38
N GLU A 205 19.09 -50.26 -36.57
CA GLU A 205 19.30 -51.21 -37.65
C GLU A 205 20.67 -51.82 -37.56
N LYS A 206 20.69 -53.16 -37.51
CA LYS A 206 21.90 -54.00 -37.59
C LYS A 206 22.21 -54.22 -39.07
N GLN A 207 23.43 -54.03 -39.47
CA GLN A 207 24.20 -54.83 -40.40
C GLN A 207 25.58 -55.02 -39.83
#